data_9a442670f7d21d0ee18cd56fdd37b9a8
#
_entry.id   9a442670f7d21d0ee18cd56fdd37b9a8
#
_cell.length_a   1.000
_cell.length_b   1.000
_cell.length_c   1.000
_cell.angle_alpha   90.00
_cell.angle_beta   90.00
_cell.angle_gamma   90.00
#
_symmetry.space_group_name_H-M   'P 1'
#
loop_
_entity.id
_entity.type
_entity.pdbx_description
1 polymer ?
#
loop_
_entity_poly.entity_id
_entity_poly.type
_entity_poly.pdbx_seq_one_letter_code
_entity_poly.pdbx_strand_id
1 'polypeptide(L)'
;GLIPDFILHFPNNRAVVVDSKMSFTAYERYAHTEDVAEQTQYLKEHIMSVRAQVDRLAKKDYSKYLQEGYNKLNFVIMYIHTEGALNLAMLNDTSLWREAYDKGVLILGPQTMYMNLRILELMWTQVRQLQNQENMIKAANTIVERTQDFAKRFGDVETKMNDTVKAIGQLKITTAESGPSIITAARSLIKAGARENKKKKSINEADDIIFIDADQSQMMVGDGMEQD
;
A
#
# COMPACT_ATOMS: atom_id res chain seq x y z
N GLY A 1 16.45 33.82 -18.31
CA GLY A 1 15.49 32.73 -18.29
C GLY A 1 14.49 32.94 -17.16
N LEU A 2 13.21 32.81 -17.45
CA LEU A 2 12.12 33.06 -16.53
C LEU A 2 11.88 31.78 -15.71
N ILE A 3 12.63 31.61 -14.64
CA ILE A 3 12.46 30.49 -13.70
C ILE A 3 11.23 30.78 -12.85
N PRO A 4 10.29 29.80 -12.68
CA PRO A 4 9.18 29.92 -11.76
C PRO A 4 9.67 30.02 -10.31
N ASP A 5 8.91 30.69 -9.44
CA ASP A 5 9.32 30.79 -8.04
C ASP A 5 9.14 29.48 -7.30
N PHE A 6 8.01 28.75 -7.54
CA PHE A 6 7.81 27.39 -7.04
C PHE A 6 7.00 26.54 -8.01
N ILE A 7 7.07 25.22 -7.79
CA ILE A 7 6.22 24.23 -8.46
C ILE A 7 5.52 23.41 -7.39
N LEU A 8 4.19 23.37 -7.45
CA LEU A 8 3.40 22.51 -6.57
C LEU A 8 3.12 21.18 -7.27
N HIS A 9 3.51 20.09 -6.62
CA HIS A 9 3.30 18.74 -7.10
C HIS A 9 2.03 18.15 -6.53
N PHE A 10 1.14 17.73 -7.41
CA PHE A 10 -0.11 17.05 -7.10
C PHE A 10 0.04 15.55 -7.29
N PRO A 11 -0.81 14.73 -6.68
CA PRO A 11 -0.90 13.30 -7.00
C PRO A 11 -1.11 13.07 -8.51
N ASN A 12 -0.79 11.83 -8.95
CA ASN A 12 -0.91 11.42 -10.35
C ASN A 12 -0.01 12.21 -11.32
N ASN A 13 1.19 12.57 -10.86
CA ASN A 13 2.20 13.25 -11.65
C ASN A 13 1.70 14.56 -12.29
N ARG A 14 0.88 15.31 -11.59
CA ARG A 14 0.44 16.64 -12.03
C ARG A 14 1.20 17.71 -11.28
N ALA A 15 1.44 18.83 -11.95
CA ALA A 15 2.13 19.97 -11.35
C ALA A 15 1.54 21.29 -11.80
N VAL A 16 1.61 22.29 -10.94
CA VAL A 16 1.24 23.68 -11.24
C VAL A 16 2.41 24.59 -10.89
N VAL A 17 2.62 25.57 -11.72
CA VAL A 17 3.62 26.62 -11.49
C VAL A 17 3.02 27.74 -10.67
N VAL A 18 3.77 28.26 -9.70
CA VAL A 18 3.46 29.45 -8.92
C VAL A 18 4.48 30.52 -9.25
N ASP A 19 4.01 31.71 -9.63
CA ASP A 19 4.85 32.89 -9.90
C ASP A 19 4.36 34.05 -9.03
N SER A 20 5.24 34.65 -8.24
CA SER A 20 4.91 35.70 -7.24
C SER A 20 5.43 37.09 -7.62
N LYS A 21 6.01 37.21 -8.80
CA LYS A 21 6.70 38.44 -9.23
C LYS A 21 5.71 39.54 -9.64
N MET A 22 5.30 40.36 -8.69
CA MET A 22 4.48 41.55 -8.93
C MET A 22 5.12 42.80 -8.30
N SER A 23 4.91 43.96 -8.91
CA SER A 23 5.30 45.25 -8.32
C SER A 23 4.23 45.72 -7.35
N PHE A 24 4.65 46.08 -6.14
CA PHE A 24 3.77 46.61 -5.07
C PHE A 24 3.85 48.14 -4.90
N THR A 25 4.66 48.80 -5.72
CA THR A 25 4.94 50.24 -5.58
C THR A 25 3.66 51.09 -5.60
N ALA A 26 2.71 50.78 -6.45
CA ALA A 26 1.44 51.52 -6.50
C ALA A 26 0.58 51.25 -5.24
N TYR A 27 0.55 50.01 -4.75
CA TYR A 27 -0.12 49.67 -3.51
C TYR A 27 0.50 50.37 -2.28
N GLU A 28 1.81 50.39 -2.18
CA GLU A 28 2.53 51.05 -1.10
C GLU A 28 2.24 52.56 -1.11
N ARG A 29 2.28 53.23 -2.26
CA ARG A 29 1.90 54.63 -2.39
C ARG A 29 0.46 54.87 -1.99
N TYR A 30 -0.47 54.03 -2.46
CA TYR A 30 -1.88 54.11 -2.04
C TYR A 30 -2.05 54.04 -0.53
N ALA A 31 -1.30 53.18 0.14
CA ALA A 31 -1.40 52.97 1.59
C ALA A 31 -0.79 54.11 2.43
N HIS A 32 0.12 54.90 1.84
CA HIS A 32 0.86 55.94 2.57
C HIS A 32 0.41 57.39 2.26
N THR A 33 -0.44 57.60 1.23
CA THR A 33 -0.98 58.92 0.94
C THR A 33 -2.35 59.14 1.59
N GLU A 34 -2.54 60.38 2.11
CA GLU A 34 -3.84 60.82 2.64
C GLU A 34 -4.66 61.64 1.61
N ASP A 35 -4.02 61.99 0.49
CA ASP A 35 -4.69 62.73 -0.60
C ASP A 35 -5.62 61.81 -1.41
N VAL A 36 -6.91 62.12 -1.44
CA VAL A 36 -7.92 61.31 -2.10
C VAL A 36 -7.70 61.22 -3.62
N ALA A 37 -7.18 62.29 -4.24
CA ALA A 37 -6.90 62.31 -5.66
C ALA A 37 -5.71 61.36 -6.01
N GLU A 38 -4.64 61.42 -5.19
CA GLU A 38 -3.54 60.50 -5.32
C GLU A 38 -3.94 59.04 -5.03
N GLN A 39 -4.75 58.79 -3.98
CA GLN A 39 -5.25 57.46 -3.71
C GLN A 39 -6.02 56.88 -4.91
N THR A 40 -6.85 57.65 -5.53
CA THR A 40 -7.62 57.24 -6.70
C THR A 40 -6.68 56.89 -7.88
N GLN A 41 -5.63 57.65 -8.06
CA GLN A 41 -4.63 57.38 -9.10
C GLN A 41 -3.86 56.09 -8.80
N TYR A 42 -3.31 55.97 -7.57
CA TYR A 42 -2.50 54.79 -7.19
C TYR A 42 -3.32 53.49 -7.18
N LEU A 43 -4.62 53.56 -6.85
CA LEU A 43 -5.54 52.44 -6.96
C LEU A 43 -5.67 51.96 -8.41
N LYS A 44 -5.86 52.88 -9.36
CA LYS A 44 -5.89 52.54 -10.80
C LYS A 44 -4.58 51.90 -11.26
N GLU A 45 -3.45 52.50 -10.88
CA GLU A 45 -2.14 51.98 -11.21
C GLU A 45 -1.91 50.55 -10.64
N HIS A 46 -2.39 50.32 -9.40
CA HIS A 46 -2.31 49.01 -8.76
C HIS A 46 -3.12 47.97 -9.54
N ILE A 47 -4.37 48.23 -9.86
CA ILE A 47 -5.24 47.34 -10.64
C ILE A 47 -4.62 47.08 -12.02
N MET A 48 -4.11 48.07 -12.70
CA MET A 48 -3.43 47.93 -13.99
C MET A 48 -2.19 47.04 -13.86
N SER A 49 -1.42 47.17 -12.78
CA SER A 49 -0.26 46.33 -12.50
C SER A 49 -0.64 44.88 -12.32
N VAL A 50 -1.72 44.59 -11.57
CA VAL A 50 -2.24 43.22 -11.38
C VAL A 50 -2.69 42.64 -12.74
N ARG A 51 -3.47 43.39 -13.53
CA ARG A 51 -3.92 42.96 -14.86
C ARG A 51 -2.74 42.67 -15.82
N ALA A 52 -1.78 43.57 -15.86
CA ALA A 52 -0.57 43.39 -16.68
C ALA A 52 0.21 42.11 -16.31
N GLN A 53 0.26 41.81 -15.00
CA GLN A 53 0.89 40.57 -14.52
C GLN A 53 0.07 39.34 -14.95
N VAL A 54 -1.26 39.35 -14.85
CA VAL A 54 -2.12 38.27 -15.34
C VAL A 54 -1.86 38.02 -16.84
N ASP A 55 -1.86 39.08 -17.63
CA ASP A 55 -1.61 38.96 -19.08
C ASP A 55 -0.22 38.42 -19.40
N ARG A 56 0.78 38.79 -18.60
CA ARG A 56 2.15 38.27 -18.73
C ARG A 56 2.22 36.79 -18.44
N LEU A 57 1.56 36.34 -17.35
CA LEU A 57 1.55 34.93 -16.94
C LEU A 57 0.76 34.06 -17.90
N ALA A 58 -0.37 34.55 -18.40
CA ALA A 58 -1.18 33.84 -19.38
C ALA A 58 -0.42 33.50 -20.69
N LYS A 59 0.51 34.34 -21.10
CA LYS A 59 1.30 34.17 -22.33
C LYS A 59 2.52 33.27 -22.13
N LYS A 60 2.90 32.94 -20.89
CA LYS A 60 4.12 32.15 -20.62
C LYS A 60 3.86 30.66 -20.74
N ASP A 61 4.73 29.98 -21.46
CA ASP A 61 4.81 28.53 -21.46
C ASP A 61 5.76 28.03 -20.37
N TYR A 62 5.20 27.48 -19.32
CA TYR A 62 5.95 26.91 -18.20
C TYR A 62 6.20 25.39 -18.32
N SER A 63 5.78 24.74 -19.40
CA SER A 63 5.97 23.29 -19.58
C SER A 63 7.44 22.88 -19.56
N LYS A 64 8.33 23.77 -20.00
CA LYS A 64 9.78 23.56 -20.03
C LYS A 64 10.46 23.43 -18.67
N TYR A 65 9.77 23.84 -17.60
CA TYR A 65 10.32 23.86 -16.24
C TYR A 65 9.80 22.71 -15.38
N LEU A 66 8.91 21.89 -15.91
CA LEU A 66 8.43 20.70 -15.24
C LEU A 66 9.40 19.54 -15.46
N GLN A 67 9.61 18.74 -14.43
CA GLN A 67 10.40 17.52 -14.55
C GLN A 67 9.74 16.54 -15.53
N GLU A 68 10.58 15.74 -16.18
CA GLU A 68 10.11 14.66 -17.05
C GLU A 68 9.12 13.74 -16.31
N GLY A 69 8.00 13.42 -16.95
CA GLY A 69 6.94 12.60 -16.35
C GLY A 69 5.85 13.38 -15.60
N TYR A 70 5.97 14.70 -15.43
CA TYR A 70 4.90 15.51 -14.87
C TYR A 70 4.06 16.18 -15.94
N ASN A 71 2.73 16.12 -15.78
CA ASN A 71 1.76 16.81 -16.61
C ASN A 71 1.42 18.18 -16.01
N LYS A 72 1.58 19.23 -16.80
CA LYS A 72 1.19 20.58 -16.41
C LYS A 72 -0.34 20.67 -16.27
N LEU A 73 -0.81 21.26 -15.19
CA LEU A 73 -2.20 21.70 -15.09
C LEU A 73 -2.44 22.91 -16.01
N ASN A 74 -3.66 23.05 -16.53
CA ASN A 74 -4.01 24.07 -17.53
C ASN A 74 -4.11 25.48 -16.95
N PHE A 75 -3.45 25.74 -15.82
CA PHE A 75 -3.40 27.05 -15.20
C PHE A 75 -2.05 27.28 -14.52
N VAL A 76 -1.79 28.56 -14.24
CA VAL A 76 -0.65 29.03 -13.43
C VAL A 76 -1.18 29.79 -12.23
N ILE A 77 -0.54 29.66 -11.07
CA ILE A 77 -0.90 30.43 -9.90
C ILE A 77 -0.09 31.72 -9.86
N MET A 78 -0.80 32.85 -9.82
CA MET A 78 -0.26 34.15 -9.52
C MET A 78 -0.37 34.39 -8.02
N TYR A 79 0.74 34.37 -7.30
CA TYR A 79 0.74 34.58 -5.85
C TYR A 79 1.02 36.03 -5.50
N ILE A 80 0.08 36.65 -4.78
CA ILE A 80 0.21 38.00 -4.23
C ILE A 80 0.46 37.87 -2.74
N HIS A 81 1.69 38.18 -2.28
CA HIS A 81 2.14 37.94 -0.91
C HIS A 81 1.49 38.85 0.15
N THR A 82 0.75 39.89 -0.27
CA THR A 82 0.07 40.83 0.62
C THR A 82 -1.44 40.72 0.41
N GLU A 83 -2.16 40.23 1.44
CA GLU A 83 -3.62 40.07 1.38
C GLU A 83 -4.32 41.39 1.15
N GLY A 84 -3.84 42.49 1.77
CA GLY A 84 -4.40 43.84 1.57
C GLY A 84 -4.32 44.31 0.11
N ALA A 85 -3.22 44.05 -0.58
CA ALA A 85 -3.06 44.40 -1.99
C ALA A 85 -4.01 43.57 -2.90
N LEU A 86 -4.16 42.28 -2.61
CA LEU A 86 -5.12 41.43 -3.31
C LEU A 86 -6.55 41.91 -3.12
N ASN A 87 -6.95 42.15 -1.88
CA ASN A 87 -8.32 42.59 -1.53
C ASN A 87 -8.62 43.95 -2.14
N LEU A 88 -7.65 44.87 -2.11
CA LEU A 88 -7.84 46.19 -2.73
C LEU A 88 -8.12 46.07 -4.23
N ALA A 89 -7.39 45.23 -4.94
CA ALA A 89 -7.60 44.99 -6.37
C ALA A 89 -8.96 44.32 -6.64
N MET A 90 -9.29 43.27 -5.89
CA MET A 90 -10.51 42.46 -6.10
C MET A 90 -11.80 43.22 -5.77
N LEU A 91 -11.78 44.10 -4.75
CA LEU A 91 -12.93 44.89 -4.36
C LEU A 91 -13.23 46.04 -5.36
N ASN A 92 -12.19 46.58 -5.99
CA ASN A 92 -12.32 47.69 -6.93
C ASN A 92 -12.36 47.27 -8.40
N ASP A 93 -12.07 45.98 -8.67
CA ASP A 93 -12.21 45.40 -10.01
C ASP A 93 -12.84 43.99 -9.90
N THR A 94 -14.16 43.95 -9.90
CA THR A 94 -14.92 42.72 -9.72
C THR A 94 -14.81 41.73 -10.88
N SER A 95 -14.35 42.16 -12.06
CA SER A 95 -14.13 41.27 -13.22
C SER A 95 -12.76 40.60 -13.23
N LEU A 96 -11.81 41.13 -12.46
CA LEU A 96 -10.41 40.75 -12.47
C LEU A 96 -10.19 39.25 -12.28
N TRP A 97 -10.82 38.64 -11.29
CA TRP A 97 -10.64 37.21 -11.00
C TRP A 97 -11.17 36.32 -12.11
N ARG A 98 -12.30 36.67 -12.72
CA ARG A 98 -12.94 35.92 -13.81
C ARG A 98 -12.07 35.98 -15.07
N GLU A 99 -11.65 37.19 -15.44
CA GLU A 99 -10.79 37.36 -16.61
C GLU A 99 -9.44 36.67 -16.45
N ALA A 100 -8.86 36.69 -15.24
CA ALA A 100 -7.65 35.93 -14.94
C ALA A 100 -7.88 34.42 -15.08
N TYR A 101 -8.97 33.92 -14.53
CA TYR A 101 -9.34 32.51 -14.62
C TYR A 101 -9.56 32.05 -16.06
N ASP A 102 -10.27 32.84 -16.87
CA ASP A 102 -10.51 32.56 -18.29
C ASP A 102 -9.21 32.51 -19.10
N LYS A 103 -8.20 33.23 -18.65
CA LYS A 103 -6.84 33.22 -19.22
C LYS A 103 -5.95 32.11 -18.63
N GLY A 104 -6.47 31.24 -17.76
CA GLY A 104 -5.70 30.18 -17.11
C GLY A 104 -4.77 30.69 -16.00
N VAL A 105 -5.08 31.82 -15.37
CA VAL A 105 -4.34 32.37 -14.24
C VAL A 105 -5.22 32.38 -13.01
N LEU A 106 -4.78 31.69 -11.96
CA LEU A 106 -5.45 31.64 -10.65
C LEU A 106 -4.74 32.61 -9.70
N ILE A 107 -5.43 33.68 -9.27
CA ILE A 107 -4.84 34.67 -8.35
C ILE A 107 -5.10 34.22 -6.91
N LEU A 108 -4.04 34.05 -6.11
CA LEU A 108 -4.12 33.63 -4.71
C LEU A 108 -3.33 34.60 -3.82
N GLY A 109 -3.92 34.91 -2.65
CA GLY A 109 -3.25 35.57 -1.54
C GLY A 109 -2.73 34.56 -0.50
N PRO A 110 -2.10 35.04 0.59
CA PRO A 110 -1.54 34.19 1.63
C PRO A 110 -2.55 33.22 2.24
N GLN A 111 -3.77 33.69 2.57
CA GLN A 111 -4.79 32.86 3.20
C GLN A 111 -5.27 31.74 2.26
N THR A 112 -5.60 32.11 1.03
CA THR A 112 -6.06 31.14 0.03
C THR A 112 -4.95 30.17 -0.38
N MET A 113 -3.70 30.61 -0.46
CA MET A 113 -2.55 29.74 -0.69
C MET A 113 -2.39 28.72 0.44
N TYR A 114 -2.46 29.15 1.70
CA TYR A 114 -2.38 28.27 2.84
C TYR A 114 -3.47 27.18 2.80
N MET A 115 -4.71 27.56 2.50
CA MET A 115 -5.81 26.61 2.36
C MET A 115 -5.57 25.60 1.22
N ASN A 116 -5.09 26.06 0.08
CA ASN A 116 -4.77 25.18 -1.06
C ASN A 116 -3.62 24.21 -0.71
N LEU A 117 -2.59 24.66 0.00
CA LEU A 117 -1.52 23.78 0.46
C LEU A 117 -2.04 22.72 1.46
N ARG A 118 -2.96 23.09 2.33
CA ARG A 118 -3.59 22.14 3.26
C ARG A 118 -4.44 21.09 2.52
N ILE A 119 -5.19 21.50 1.51
CA ILE A 119 -5.93 20.57 0.65
C ILE A 119 -4.95 19.62 -0.08
N LEU A 120 -3.85 20.15 -0.59
CA LEU A 120 -2.83 19.35 -1.26
C LEU A 120 -2.20 18.31 -0.32
N GLU A 121 -1.92 18.68 0.92
CA GLU A 121 -1.44 17.75 1.96
C GLU A 121 -2.43 16.62 2.23
N LEU A 122 -3.73 16.95 2.34
CA LEU A 122 -4.79 15.95 2.49
C LEU A 122 -4.87 15.01 1.29
N MET A 123 -4.75 15.51 0.07
CA MET A 123 -4.73 14.69 -1.14
C MET A 123 -3.54 13.71 -1.13
N TRP A 124 -2.35 14.13 -0.74
CA TRP A 124 -1.18 13.26 -0.63
C TRP A 124 -1.35 12.22 0.48
N THR A 125 -1.99 12.59 1.59
CA THR A 125 -2.31 11.65 2.67
C THR A 125 -3.27 10.57 2.19
N GLN A 126 -4.32 10.95 1.45
CA GLN A 126 -5.28 10.01 0.88
C GLN A 126 -4.62 9.03 -0.10
N VAL A 127 -3.75 9.52 -0.99
CA VAL A 127 -3.02 8.65 -1.93
C VAL A 127 -2.15 7.65 -1.19
N ARG A 128 -1.43 8.08 -0.15
CA ARG A 128 -0.63 7.16 0.69
C ARG A 128 -1.49 6.11 1.38
N GLN A 129 -2.67 6.48 1.87
CA GLN A 129 -3.60 5.54 2.48
C GLN A 129 -4.10 4.49 1.48
N LEU A 130 -4.45 4.90 0.27
CA LEU A 130 -4.87 3.98 -0.80
C LEU A 130 -3.75 2.99 -1.18
N GLN A 131 -2.51 3.46 -1.31
CA GLN A 131 -1.35 2.61 -1.56
C GLN A 131 -1.11 1.60 -0.44
N ASN A 132 -1.25 2.03 0.82
CA ASN A 132 -1.13 1.15 1.96
C ASN A 132 -2.23 0.08 1.98
N GLN A 133 -3.49 0.43 1.69
CA GLN A 133 -4.59 -0.52 1.57
C GLN A 133 -4.34 -1.56 0.46
N GLU A 134 -3.85 -1.13 -0.69
CA GLU A 134 -3.50 -2.04 -1.78
C GLU A 134 -2.40 -3.03 -1.38
N ASN A 135 -1.37 -2.55 -0.68
CA ASN A 135 -0.29 -3.39 -0.17
C ASN A 135 -0.79 -4.39 0.89
N MET A 136 -1.71 -3.95 1.77
CA MET A 136 -2.36 -4.85 2.75
C MET A 136 -3.17 -5.95 2.06
N ILE A 137 -3.94 -5.63 1.02
CA ILE A 137 -4.70 -6.63 0.25
C ILE A 137 -3.74 -7.63 -0.41
N LYS A 138 -2.65 -7.18 -1.02
CA LYS A 138 -1.64 -8.08 -1.61
C LYS A 138 -1.03 -9.01 -0.55
N ALA A 139 -0.69 -8.49 0.61
CA ALA A 139 -0.17 -9.29 1.71
C ALA A 139 -1.21 -10.32 2.22
N ALA A 140 -2.47 -9.91 2.37
CA ALA A 140 -3.55 -10.80 2.77
C ALA A 140 -3.75 -11.95 1.76
N ASN A 141 -3.76 -11.66 0.47
CA ASN A 141 -3.87 -12.68 -0.57
C ASN A 141 -2.70 -13.68 -0.51
N THR A 142 -1.48 -13.21 -0.27
CA THR A 142 -0.31 -14.07 -0.07
C THR A 142 -0.47 -15.00 1.14
N ILE A 143 -1.05 -14.50 2.24
CA ILE A 143 -1.33 -15.33 3.43
C ILE A 143 -2.37 -16.41 3.08
N VAL A 144 -3.44 -16.05 2.37
CA VAL A 144 -4.47 -17.01 1.95
C VAL A 144 -3.86 -18.12 1.10
N GLU A 145 -3.06 -17.79 0.08
CA GLU A 145 -2.35 -18.76 -0.76
C GLU A 145 -1.47 -19.72 0.06
N ARG A 146 -0.66 -19.17 0.98
CA ARG A 146 0.21 -19.98 1.85
C ARG A 146 -0.58 -20.89 2.77
N THR A 147 -1.74 -20.43 3.25
CA THR A 147 -2.64 -21.24 4.09
C THR A 147 -3.23 -22.40 3.30
N GLN A 148 -3.63 -22.17 2.05
CA GLN A 148 -4.11 -23.21 1.15
C GLN A 148 -3.01 -24.25 0.85
N ASP A 149 -1.80 -23.81 0.57
CA ASP A 149 -0.64 -24.69 0.36
C ASP A 149 -0.32 -25.51 1.62
N PHE A 150 -0.39 -24.88 2.79
CA PHE A 150 -0.20 -25.56 4.07
C PHE A 150 -1.26 -26.66 4.27
N ALA A 151 -2.54 -26.34 4.09
CA ALA A 151 -3.64 -27.29 4.22
C ALA A 151 -3.48 -28.49 3.28
N LYS A 152 -3.07 -28.26 2.04
CA LYS A 152 -2.78 -29.34 1.07
C LYS A 152 -1.64 -30.25 1.56
N ARG A 153 -0.51 -29.65 1.99
CA ARG A 153 0.64 -30.42 2.51
C ARG A 153 0.28 -31.20 3.76
N PHE A 154 -0.57 -30.65 4.61
CA PHE A 154 -1.04 -31.33 5.80
C PHE A 154 -1.88 -32.57 5.42
N GLY A 155 -2.80 -32.45 4.48
CA GLY A 155 -3.57 -33.60 3.94
C GLY A 155 -2.68 -34.70 3.32
N ASP A 156 -1.61 -34.30 2.61
CA ASP A 156 -0.63 -35.24 2.07
C ASP A 156 0.10 -36.01 3.20
N VAL A 157 0.46 -35.33 4.30
CA VAL A 157 1.07 -35.97 5.47
C VAL A 157 0.11 -36.93 6.14
N GLU A 158 -1.17 -36.53 6.35
CA GLU A 158 -2.20 -37.36 6.93
C GLU A 158 -2.41 -38.65 6.12
N THR A 159 -2.48 -38.53 4.78
CA THR A 159 -2.58 -39.67 3.88
C THR A 159 -1.40 -40.64 4.04
N LYS A 160 -0.17 -40.12 4.05
CA LYS A 160 1.04 -40.94 4.23
C LYS A 160 1.08 -41.62 5.60
N MET A 161 0.64 -40.94 6.65
CA MET A 161 0.53 -41.53 7.99
C MET A 161 -0.46 -42.71 7.98
N ASN A 162 -1.63 -42.53 7.38
CA ASN A 162 -2.64 -43.59 7.28
C ASN A 162 -2.11 -44.79 6.46
N ASP A 163 -1.38 -44.55 5.38
CA ASP A 163 -0.78 -45.62 4.59
C ASP A 163 0.31 -46.36 5.38
N THR A 164 1.08 -45.64 6.19
CA THR A 164 2.08 -46.23 7.07
C THR A 164 1.43 -47.12 8.13
N VAL A 165 0.34 -46.65 8.75
CA VAL A 165 -0.43 -47.44 9.73
C VAL A 165 -0.99 -48.71 9.12
N LYS A 166 -1.53 -48.64 7.89
CA LYS A 166 -2.00 -49.83 7.15
C LYS A 166 -0.86 -50.82 6.85
N ALA A 167 0.31 -50.30 6.42
CA ALA A 167 1.47 -51.15 6.14
C ALA A 167 1.98 -51.88 7.42
N ILE A 168 2.01 -51.19 8.56
CA ILE A 168 2.32 -51.78 9.86
C ILE A 168 1.30 -52.84 10.25
N GLY A 169 0.00 -52.60 10.00
CA GLY A 169 -1.07 -53.58 10.19
C GLY A 169 -0.85 -54.87 9.36
N GLN A 170 -0.45 -54.74 8.12
CA GLN A 170 -0.11 -55.90 7.26
C GLN A 170 1.12 -56.66 7.77
N LEU A 171 2.14 -55.96 8.24
CA LEU A 171 3.31 -56.60 8.87
C LEU A 171 2.93 -57.37 10.15
N LYS A 172 2.03 -56.84 10.98
CA LYS A 172 1.49 -57.57 12.16
C LYS A 172 0.86 -58.92 11.79
N ILE A 173 0.09 -58.97 10.68
CA ILE A 173 -0.51 -60.20 10.20
C ILE A 173 0.56 -61.22 9.75
N THR A 174 1.60 -60.77 9.06
CA THR A 174 2.68 -61.64 8.58
C THR A 174 3.62 -62.15 9.69
N THR A 175 3.66 -61.44 10.82
CA THR A 175 4.47 -61.79 12.00
C THR A 175 3.65 -62.32 13.18
N ALA A 176 2.34 -62.50 13.00
CA ALA A 176 1.47 -62.97 14.09
C ALA A 176 1.82 -64.38 14.57
N GLU A 177 1.57 -64.67 15.84
CA GLU A 177 1.85 -65.96 16.45
C GLU A 177 0.88 -67.07 16.03
N SER A 178 -0.25 -66.68 15.46
CA SER A 178 -1.30 -67.60 14.98
C SER A 178 -1.64 -67.32 13.50
N GLY A 179 -2.10 -68.34 12.78
CA GLY A 179 -2.42 -68.26 11.36
C GLY A 179 -1.21 -68.43 10.42
N PRO A 180 -1.34 -68.17 9.13
CA PRO A 180 -0.25 -68.35 8.14
C PRO A 180 0.78 -67.20 8.20
N SER A 181 1.59 -67.19 9.22
CA SER A 181 2.63 -66.17 9.46
C SER A 181 4.04 -66.75 9.28
N ILE A 182 5.04 -65.86 9.14
CA ILE A 182 6.47 -66.26 9.08
C ILE A 182 6.89 -66.95 10.37
N ILE A 183 6.34 -66.50 11.50
CA ILE A 183 6.65 -67.10 12.85
C ILE A 183 6.09 -68.51 12.92
N THR A 184 4.80 -68.73 12.52
CA THR A 184 4.22 -70.05 12.55
C THR A 184 4.89 -71.02 11.53
N ALA A 185 5.26 -70.54 10.37
CA ALA A 185 6.06 -71.29 9.40
C ALA A 185 7.45 -71.68 9.92
N ALA A 186 8.14 -70.73 10.56
CA ALA A 186 9.44 -70.99 11.16
C ALA A 186 9.36 -71.99 12.35
N ARG A 187 8.35 -71.86 13.25
CA ARG A 187 8.09 -72.79 14.32
C ARG A 187 7.81 -74.20 13.78
N SER A 188 7.10 -74.35 12.65
CA SER A 188 6.82 -75.63 11.99
C SER A 188 8.10 -76.26 11.44
N LEU A 189 8.97 -75.46 10.84
CA LEU A 189 10.29 -75.93 10.36
C LEU A 189 11.21 -76.40 11.46
N ILE A 190 11.22 -75.68 12.61
CA ILE A 190 11.99 -76.09 13.79
C ILE A 190 11.48 -77.39 14.34
N LYS A 191 10.16 -77.59 14.41
CA LYS A 191 9.54 -78.88 14.81
C LYS A 191 9.92 -80.01 13.85
N ALA A 192 10.13 -79.72 12.53
CA ALA A 192 10.59 -80.64 11.53
C ALA A 192 12.11 -80.90 11.51
N GLY A 193 12.86 -80.32 12.48
CA GLY A 193 14.31 -80.58 12.65
C GLY A 193 15.24 -79.48 12.14
N ALA A 194 14.74 -78.29 11.76
CA ALA A 194 15.57 -77.12 11.45
C ALA A 194 16.23 -76.62 12.73
N ARG A 195 17.49 -76.10 12.63
CA ARG A 195 18.24 -75.61 13.79
C ARG A 195 18.21 -74.10 13.85
N GLU A 196 17.85 -73.55 15.01
CA GLU A 196 17.97 -72.12 15.28
C GLU A 196 19.45 -71.70 15.45
N ASN A 197 19.73 -70.48 15.06
CA ASN A 197 21.06 -69.90 15.28
C ASN A 197 21.19 -69.49 16.76
N LYS A 198 21.99 -70.23 17.52
CA LYS A 198 22.21 -70.00 18.99
C LYS A 198 22.74 -68.59 19.35
N LYS A 199 23.22 -67.81 18.39
CA LYS A 199 23.73 -66.45 18.57
C LYS A 199 22.63 -65.39 18.41
N LYS A 200 21.39 -65.74 17.99
CA LYS A 200 20.27 -64.86 17.83
C LYS A 200 19.16 -65.21 18.85
N LYS A 201 18.32 -64.23 19.17
CA LYS A 201 17.16 -64.40 20.02
C LYS A 201 16.24 -65.51 19.43
N SER A 202 15.73 -66.42 20.27
CA SER A 202 14.89 -67.52 19.78
C SER A 202 13.57 -66.98 19.21
N ILE A 203 13.06 -67.68 18.18
CA ILE A 203 11.79 -67.33 17.57
C ILE A 203 10.62 -67.56 18.56
N ASN A 204 10.81 -68.36 19.63
CA ASN A 204 9.82 -68.57 20.67
C ASN A 204 9.81 -67.41 21.71
N GLU A 205 10.85 -66.56 21.72
CA GLU A 205 10.96 -65.41 22.62
C GLU A 205 10.72 -64.08 21.90
N ALA A 206 10.08 -64.12 20.70
CA ALA A 206 9.86 -62.97 19.86
C ALA A 206 8.68 -62.07 20.31
N ASP A 207 8.13 -62.28 21.49
CA ASP A 207 6.98 -61.54 22.03
C ASP A 207 7.25 -60.06 22.35
N ASP A 208 8.51 -59.60 22.26
CA ASP A 208 8.90 -58.23 22.62
C ASP A 208 9.10 -57.29 21.44
N ILE A 209 8.54 -57.53 20.26
CA ILE A 209 8.46 -56.52 19.26
C ILE A 209 7.32 -55.55 19.65
N ILE A 210 7.68 -54.46 20.35
CA ILE A 210 6.75 -53.38 20.71
C ILE A 210 6.22 -52.77 19.43
N PHE A 211 5.05 -53.21 19.02
CA PHE A 211 4.25 -52.47 18.04
C PHE A 211 3.55 -51.32 18.76
N ILE A 212 3.79 -50.11 18.36
CA ILE A 212 3.01 -48.94 18.80
C ILE A 212 1.53 -49.26 18.60
N ASP A 213 0.78 -49.29 19.72
CA ASP A 213 -0.64 -49.66 19.71
C ASP A 213 -1.41 -48.60 18.97
N ALA A 214 -1.99 -48.95 17.81
CA ALA A 214 -2.73 -48.01 16.95
C ALA A 214 -4.03 -47.51 17.61
N ASP A 215 -4.48 -48.15 18.71
CA ASP A 215 -5.66 -47.75 19.44
C ASP A 215 -5.49 -46.49 20.32
N GLN A 216 -4.24 -46.11 20.63
CA GLN A 216 -3.96 -44.85 21.32
C GLN A 216 -3.92 -43.62 20.40
N SER A 217 -3.82 -43.78 19.08
CA SER A 217 -3.80 -42.66 18.14
C SER A 217 -5.19 -42.12 17.79
N GLN A 218 -6.28 -42.85 18.09
CA GLN A 218 -7.65 -42.36 17.90
C GLN A 218 -8.14 -41.46 19.03
N MET A 219 -7.53 -41.53 20.24
CA MET A 219 -7.91 -40.66 21.33
C MET A 219 -7.31 -39.24 21.31
N MET A 220 -6.30 -38.98 20.48
CA MET A 220 -5.69 -37.61 20.37
C MET A 220 -6.27 -36.69 19.31
N VAL A 221 -7.17 -37.17 18.47
CA VAL A 221 -7.75 -36.36 17.37
C VAL A 221 -9.20 -35.93 17.64
N GLY A 222 -9.82 -36.40 18.75
CA GLY A 222 -11.24 -36.23 19.02
C GLY A 222 -11.68 -35.08 19.89
N ASP A 223 -10.76 -34.31 20.51
CA ASP A 223 -11.15 -33.37 21.63
C ASP A 223 -10.73 -31.90 21.37
N GLY A 224 -10.75 -31.46 20.14
CA GLY A 224 -10.27 -30.10 19.79
C GLY A 224 -11.19 -29.23 18.96
N MET A 225 -12.47 -29.57 18.74
CA MET A 225 -13.41 -28.66 18.04
C MET A 225 -14.83 -28.78 18.55
N GLU A 226 -15.10 -28.30 19.73
CA GLU A 226 -16.39 -27.73 20.13
C GLU A 226 -16.13 -26.72 21.26
N GLN A 227 -16.29 -25.46 20.93
CA GLN A 227 -16.71 -24.29 21.69
C GLN A 227 -15.94 -23.02 21.31
N ASP A 228 -16.74 -22.13 20.79
CA ASP A 228 -16.83 -20.69 20.63
C ASP A 228 -16.63 -20.15 19.20
#